data_9a8516351abd025648dee26c96ba3c40
#
_entry.id   9a8516351abd025648dee26c96ba3c40
#
_cell.length_a   1.000
_cell.length_b   1.000
_cell.length_c   1.000
_cell.angle_alpha   90.00
_cell.angle_beta   90.00
_cell.angle_gamma   90.00
#
_symmetry.space_group_name_H-M   'P 1'
#
loop_
_entity.id
_entity.type
_entity.pdbx_description
1 polymer ?
#
loop_
_entity_poly.entity_id
_entity_poly.type
_entity_poly.pdbx_seq_one_letter_code
_entity_poly.pdbx_strand_id
1 'polypeptide(L)'
;MDKFSYSIGLGIGQNLSSMGIENLAVDDFAQAIKDVLESNQTAISHNEAREIVNKYFEELESKMSAVAIEQGQAFLEENKKGPGVVVLPSGLQYEIIKEGTGKKPKATDQVRCHYEGTLIDGTLFDSSIQRGEPAVFGVNQVIPGMGGSFAADAGRFQMETVYSVRTRLWRKRCRRNDSSSQHTHF
;
A
#
# COMPACT_ATOMS: atom_id res chain seq x y z
N MET A 1 29.68 17.62 27.61
CA MET A 1 29.00 16.99 26.46
C MET A 1 29.55 17.62 25.17
N ASP A 2 30.12 16.81 24.31
CA ASP A 2 30.50 17.26 22.95
C ASP A 2 29.27 17.36 22.05
N LYS A 3 28.99 18.58 21.57
CA LYS A 3 27.79 18.88 20.79
C LYS A 3 27.79 18.17 19.42
N PHE A 4 28.96 18.02 18.81
CA PHE A 4 29.09 17.35 17.53
C PHE A 4 28.74 15.87 17.61
N SER A 5 29.36 15.16 18.54
CA SER A 5 29.08 13.73 18.80
C SER A 5 27.62 13.48 19.16
N TYR A 6 27.04 14.37 19.98
CA TYR A 6 25.62 14.29 20.35
C TYR A 6 24.68 14.47 19.15
N SER A 7 25.03 15.40 18.24
CA SER A 7 24.23 15.65 17.02
C SER A 7 24.22 14.43 16.09
N ILE A 8 25.35 13.76 15.93
CA ILE A 8 25.43 12.49 15.18
C ILE A 8 24.55 11.44 15.83
N GLY A 9 24.63 11.30 17.16
CA GLY A 9 23.81 10.36 17.91
C GLY A 9 22.30 10.61 17.74
N LEU A 10 21.86 11.87 17.73
CA LEU A 10 20.47 12.23 17.46
C LEU A 10 20.01 11.74 16.08
N GLY A 11 20.80 11.98 15.04
CA GLY A 11 20.47 11.54 13.68
C GLY A 11 20.37 10.03 13.56
N ILE A 12 21.31 9.30 14.15
CA ILE A 12 21.29 7.83 14.18
C ILE A 12 20.08 7.34 14.97
N GLY A 13 19.81 7.89 16.15
CA GLY A 13 18.67 7.50 16.99
C GLY A 13 17.33 7.70 16.27
N GLN A 14 17.14 8.82 15.57
CA GLN A 14 15.95 9.06 14.77
C GLN A 14 15.78 8.02 13.64
N ASN A 15 16.87 7.70 12.93
CA ASN A 15 16.84 6.67 11.89
C ASN A 15 16.47 5.29 12.46
N LEU A 16 17.11 4.86 13.54
CA LEU A 16 16.82 3.58 14.19
C LEU A 16 15.35 3.50 14.65
N SER A 17 14.84 4.58 15.25
CA SER A 17 13.44 4.68 15.65
C SER A 17 12.48 4.58 14.44
N SER A 18 12.79 5.28 13.35
CA SER A 18 11.95 5.23 12.12
C SER A 18 11.97 3.86 11.44
N MET A 19 13.01 3.07 11.65
CA MET A 19 13.11 1.68 11.17
C MET A 19 12.38 0.68 12.07
N GLY A 20 11.76 1.13 13.17
CA GLY A 20 11.04 0.28 14.11
C GLY A 20 11.95 -0.53 15.04
N ILE A 21 13.19 -0.11 15.21
CA ILE A 21 14.11 -0.75 16.15
C ILE A 21 13.80 -0.26 17.56
N GLU A 22 13.23 -1.15 18.34
CA GLU A 22 12.94 -0.95 19.76
C GLU A 22 13.94 -1.73 20.62
N ASN A 23 14.18 -1.27 21.84
CA ASN A 23 15.00 -1.98 22.83
C ASN A 23 16.48 -2.20 22.42
N LEU A 24 17.09 -1.23 21.72
CA LEU A 24 18.52 -1.27 21.41
C LEU A 24 19.34 -1.17 22.69
N ALA A 25 20.28 -2.11 22.89
CA ALA A 25 21.30 -2.00 23.95
C ALA A 25 22.30 -0.90 23.56
N VAL A 26 22.07 0.32 24.06
CA VAL A 26 22.84 1.52 23.66
C VAL A 26 24.32 1.41 24.03
N ASP A 27 24.63 0.75 25.13
CA ASP A 27 26.04 0.56 25.59
C ASP A 27 26.79 -0.35 24.62
N ASP A 28 26.21 -1.46 24.20
CA ASP A 28 26.81 -2.38 23.22
C ASP A 28 26.96 -1.70 21.85
N PHE A 29 25.96 -0.90 21.46
CA PHE A 29 26.01 -0.11 20.23
C PHE A 29 27.15 0.92 20.27
N ALA A 30 27.32 1.64 21.39
CA ALA A 30 28.40 2.61 21.57
C ALA A 30 29.78 1.91 21.60
N GLN A 31 29.88 0.73 22.23
CA GLN A 31 31.11 -0.05 22.24
C GLN A 31 31.50 -0.51 20.84
N ALA A 32 30.54 -0.99 20.04
CA ALA A 32 30.81 -1.39 18.64
C ALA A 32 31.32 -0.23 17.78
N ILE A 33 30.75 0.97 17.95
CA ILE A 33 31.23 2.19 17.28
C ILE A 33 32.68 2.48 17.69
N LYS A 34 32.97 2.41 18.99
CA LYS A 34 34.31 2.65 19.53
C LYS A 34 35.31 1.66 18.96
N ASP A 35 34.99 0.38 18.94
CA ASP A 35 35.86 -0.67 18.39
C ASP A 35 36.23 -0.43 16.94
N VAL A 36 35.26 0.00 16.11
CA VAL A 36 35.50 0.33 14.70
C VAL A 36 36.38 1.60 14.56
N LEU A 37 36.07 2.67 15.30
CA LEU A 37 36.81 3.93 15.19
C LEU A 37 38.27 3.83 15.70
N GLU A 38 38.50 3.01 16.69
CA GLU A 38 39.83 2.80 17.27
C GLU A 38 40.60 1.63 16.62
N SER A 39 39.97 0.98 15.62
CA SER A 39 40.54 -0.21 14.95
C SER A 39 40.83 -1.37 15.94
N ASN A 40 40.00 -1.49 16.96
CA ASN A 40 40.04 -2.60 17.92
C ASN A 40 39.45 -3.87 17.28
N GLN A 41 39.74 -5.01 17.91
CA GLN A 41 39.08 -6.26 17.54
C GLN A 41 37.59 -6.18 17.96
N THR A 42 36.70 -6.38 16.99
CA THR A 42 35.25 -6.42 17.23
C THR A 42 34.84 -7.72 17.93
N ALA A 43 33.82 -7.66 18.78
CA ALA A 43 33.33 -8.82 19.53
C ALA A 43 32.74 -9.91 18.64
N ILE A 44 32.21 -9.54 17.48
CA ILE A 44 31.68 -10.43 16.47
C ILE A 44 32.24 -10.05 15.09
N SER A 45 32.26 -10.99 14.15
CA SER A 45 32.68 -10.71 12.79
C SER A 45 31.65 -9.88 12.01
N HIS A 46 32.09 -9.16 10.99
CA HIS A 46 31.20 -8.38 10.13
C HIS A 46 30.14 -9.25 9.41
N ASN A 47 30.48 -10.49 9.08
CA ASN A 47 29.53 -11.42 8.45
C ASN A 47 28.46 -11.85 9.44
N GLU A 48 28.84 -12.21 10.65
CA GLU A 48 27.92 -12.55 11.73
C GLU A 48 27.00 -11.37 12.10
N ALA A 49 27.56 -10.17 12.19
CA ALA A 49 26.76 -8.95 12.44
C ALA A 49 25.71 -8.75 11.33
N ARG A 50 26.08 -8.97 10.07
CA ARG A 50 25.16 -8.84 8.95
C ARG A 50 24.03 -9.88 9.00
N GLU A 51 24.36 -11.13 9.32
CA GLU A 51 23.38 -12.20 9.47
C GLU A 51 22.37 -11.90 10.59
N ILE A 52 22.85 -11.45 11.75
CA ILE A 52 22.01 -11.06 12.89
C ILE A 52 21.05 -9.92 12.50
N VAL A 53 21.57 -8.88 11.84
CA VAL A 53 20.76 -7.73 11.42
C VAL A 53 19.73 -8.14 10.38
N ASN A 54 20.11 -8.92 9.37
CA ASN A 54 19.17 -9.41 8.35
C ASN A 54 18.04 -10.23 8.97
N LYS A 55 18.38 -11.18 9.85
CA LYS A 55 17.40 -12.00 10.55
C LYS A 55 16.43 -11.16 11.37
N TYR A 56 16.93 -10.14 12.08
CA TYR A 56 16.08 -9.22 12.85
C TYR A 56 15.07 -8.50 11.95
N PHE A 57 15.52 -7.98 10.81
CA PHE A 57 14.61 -7.29 9.88
C PHE A 57 13.61 -8.24 9.21
N GLU A 58 14.01 -9.46 8.88
CA GLU A 58 13.08 -10.48 8.36
C GLU A 58 11.98 -10.81 9.39
N GLU A 59 12.34 -10.97 10.66
CA GLU A 59 11.39 -11.19 11.75
C GLU A 59 10.48 -9.98 11.98
N LEU A 60 11.02 -8.77 11.91
CA LEU A 60 10.26 -7.52 12.05
C LEU A 60 9.24 -7.37 10.90
N GLU A 61 9.68 -7.58 9.66
CA GLU A 61 8.82 -7.54 8.47
C GLU A 61 7.72 -8.61 8.55
N SER A 62 8.05 -9.81 8.98
CA SER A 62 7.09 -10.88 9.17
C SER A 62 6.01 -10.52 10.20
N LYS A 63 6.40 -9.94 11.34
CA LYS A 63 5.46 -9.47 12.37
C LYS A 63 4.56 -8.34 11.85
N MET A 64 5.14 -7.35 11.18
CA MET A 64 4.38 -6.23 10.60
C MET A 64 3.39 -6.73 9.54
N SER A 65 3.82 -7.68 8.70
CA SER A 65 2.96 -8.30 7.69
C SER A 65 1.81 -9.08 8.31
N ALA A 66 2.05 -9.83 9.38
CA ALA A 66 1.01 -10.57 10.09
C ALA A 66 -0.05 -9.63 10.68
N VAL A 67 0.36 -8.56 11.33
CA VAL A 67 -0.55 -7.52 11.87
C VAL A 67 -1.36 -6.86 10.75
N ALA A 68 -0.70 -6.51 9.64
CA ALA A 68 -1.38 -5.90 8.50
C ALA A 68 -2.41 -6.86 7.86
N ILE A 69 -2.10 -8.15 7.77
CA ILE A 69 -3.04 -9.17 7.27
C ILE A 69 -4.24 -9.30 8.21
N GLU A 70 -4.02 -9.36 9.52
CA GLU A 70 -5.09 -9.46 10.51
C GLU A 70 -6.00 -8.24 10.49
N GLN A 71 -5.44 -7.04 10.50
CA GLN A 71 -6.19 -5.78 10.37
C GLN A 71 -6.97 -5.75 9.06
N GLY A 72 -6.35 -6.22 7.98
CA GLY A 72 -6.97 -6.32 6.69
C GLY A 72 -8.16 -7.26 6.65
N GLN A 73 -8.04 -8.42 7.23
CA GLN A 73 -9.13 -9.38 7.34
C GLN A 73 -10.28 -8.84 8.19
N ALA A 74 -9.96 -8.26 9.35
CA ALA A 74 -10.96 -7.64 10.22
C ALA A 74 -11.73 -6.52 9.50
N PHE A 75 -11.03 -5.68 8.74
CA PHE A 75 -11.65 -4.63 7.94
C PHE A 75 -12.60 -5.20 6.87
N LEU A 76 -12.19 -6.22 6.11
CA LEU A 76 -13.03 -6.85 5.10
C LEU A 76 -14.25 -7.53 5.71
N GLU A 77 -14.10 -8.18 6.87
CA GLU A 77 -15.21 -8.79 7.61
C GLU A 77 -16.24 -7.76 8.08
N GLU A 78 -15.80 -6.58 8.47
CA GLU A 78 -16.71 -5.49 8.84
C GLU A 78 -17.31 -4.83 7.62
N ASN A 79 -16.52 -4.54 6.59
CA ASN A 79 -16.97 -3.87 5.38
C ASN A 79 -18.06 -4.64 4.63
N LYS A 80 -17.98 -5.99 4.60
CA LYS A 80 -19.01 -6.83 3.95
C LYS A 80 -20.40 -6.72 4.58
N LYS A 81 -20.51 -6.21 5.82
CA LYS A 81 -21.80 -5.97 6.49
C LYS A 81 -22.45 -4.66 6.06
N GLY A 82 -21.70 -3.82 5.35
CA GLY A 82 -22.16 -2.53 4.85
C GLY A 82 -23.33 -2.68 3.87
N PRO A 83 -24.32 -1.76 3.91
CA PRO A 83 -25.42 -1.77 2.96
C PRO A 83 -24.90 -1.52 1.55
N GLY A 84 -25.31 -2.37 0.60
CA GLY A 84 -24.88 -2.24 -0.82
C GLY A 84 -23.53 -2.86 -1.18
N VAL A 85 -22.82 -3.40 -0.21
CA VAL A 85 -21.53 -4.07 -0.47
C VAL A 85 -21.73 -5.43 -1.11
N VAL A 86 -21.11 -5.64 -2.27
CA VAL A 86 -21.08 -6.92 -3.00
C VAL A 86 -19.71 -7.56 -2.85
N VAL A 87 -19.69 -8.83 -2.48
CA VAL A 87 -18.46 -9.63 -2.33
C VAL A 87 -18.33 -10.57 -3.52
N LEU A 88 -17.22 -10.46 -4.26
CA LEU A 88 -16.92 -11.36 -5.37
C LEU A 88 -16.20 -12.64 -4.89
N PRO A 89 -16.24 -13.73 -5.68
CA PRO A 89 -15.53 -14.97 -5.36
C PRO A 89 -14.02 -14.81 -5.16
N SER A 90 -13.45 -13.74 -5.72
CA SER A 90 -12.04 -13.36 -5.54
C SER A 90 -11.72 -12.74 -4.16
N GLY A 91 -12.73 -12.51 -3.31
CA GLY A 91 -12.59 -11.78 -2.06
C GLY A 91 -12.64 -10.25 -2.22
N LEU A 92 -12.72 -9.75 -3.44
CA LEU A 92 -12.92 -8.33 -3.71
C LEU A 92 -14.31 -7.92 -3.23
N GLN A 93 -14.39 -6.77 -2.56
CA GLN A 93 -15.65 -6.15 -2.15
C GLN A 93 -15.81 -4.83 -2.90
N TYR A 94 -17.02 -4.54 -3.35
CA TYR A 94 -17.31 -3.27 -3.98
C TYR A 94 -18.70 -2.77 -3.59
N GLU A 95 -18.87 -1.47 -3.64
CA GLU A 95 -20.15 -0.78 -3.46
C GLU A 95 -20.36 0.19 -4.61
N ILE A 96 -21.57 0.21 -5.16
CA ILE A 96 -21.97 1.16 -6.19
C ILE A 96 -22.56 2.39 -5.49
N ILE A 97 -21.77 3.47 -5.42
CA ILE A 97 -22.20 4.72 -4.78
C ILE A 97 -23.26 5.42 -5.65
N LYS A 98 -23.12 5.31 -6.99
CA LYS A 98 -24.04 5.91 -7.95
C LYS A 98 -24.09 5.04 -9.19
N GLU A 99 -25.30 4.58 -9.51
CA GLU A 99 -25.54 3.82 -10.74
C GLU A 99 -25.37 4.70 -11.98
N GLY A 100 -24.84 4.08 -13.03
CA GLY A 100 -24.70 4.68 -14.33
C GLY A 100 -25.79 4.22 -15.30
N THR A 101 -26.06 5.03 -16.32
CA THR A 101 -27.04 4.75 -17.37
C THR A 101 -26.42 4.46 -18.73
N GLY A 102 -25.10 4.36 -18.81
CA GLY A 102 -24.37 4.13 -20.06
C GLY A 102 -24.20 2.65 -20.40
N LYS A 103 -23.48 2.40 -21.50
CA LYS A 103 -23.17 1.03 -21.95
C LYS A 103 -22.12 0.40 -21.02
N LYS A 104 -22.32 -0.86 -20.65
CA LYS A 104 -21.34 -1.66 -19.92
C LYS A 104 -20.11 -1.91 -20.80
N PRO A 105 -18.89 -1.68 -20.30
CA PRO A 105 -17.68 -1.97 -21.06
C PRO A 105 -17.48 -3.49 -21.18
N LYS A 106 -16.96 -3.92 -22.32
CA LYS A 106 -16.51 -5.30 -22.52
C LYS A 106 -15.12 -5.50 -21.93
N ALA A 107 -14.73 -6.75 -21.71
CA ALA A 107 -13.41 -7.08 -21.17
C ALA A 107 -12.23 -6.56 -22.02
N THR A 108 -12.46 -6.36 -23.32
CA THR A 108 -11.46 -5.84 -24.28
C THR A 108 -11.47 -4.33 -24.43
N ASP A 109 -12.41 -3.65 -23.80
CA ASP A 109 -12.56 -2.20 -23.92
C ASP A 109 -11.56 -1.46 -23.04
N GLN A 110 -11.30 -0.19 -23.38
CA GLN A 110 -10.58 0.74 -22.52
C GLN A 110 -11.58 1.65 -21.81
N VAL A 111 -11.31 1.90 -20.53
CA VAL A 111 -12.11 2.83 -19.72
C VAL A 111 -11.23 4.00 -19.27
N ARG A 112 -11.79 5.21 -19.39
CA ARG A 112 -11.19 6.43 -18.86
C ARG A 112 -11.89 6.78 -17.55
N CYS A 113 -11.15 6.81 -16.44
CA CYS A 113 -11.73 7.13 -15.16
C CYS A 113 -10.78 7.93 -14.29
N HIS A 114 -11.35 8.75 -13.42
CA HIS A 114 -10.63 9.24 -12.24
C HIS A 114 -10.69 8.18 -11.15
N TYR A 115 -9.58 8.04 -10.43
CA TYR A 115 -9.50 7.16 -9.28
C TYR A 115 -8.73 7.81 -8.14
N GLU A 116 -8.99 7.31 -6.97
CA GLU A 116 -8.28 7.68 -5.76
C GLU A 116 -8.06 6.41 -4.94
N GLY A 117 -6.82 6.15 -4.56
CA GLY A 117 -6.43 4.99 -3.79
C GLY A 117 -5.97 5.41 -2.39
N THR A 118 -6.61 4.85 -1.37
CA THR A 118 -6.23 5.05 0.03
C THR A 118 -5.90 3.72 0.70
N LEU A 119 -5.04 3.76 1.70
CA LEU A 119 -4.90 2.67 2.65
C LEU A 119 -6.11 2.62 3.59
N ILE A 120 -6.23 1.56 4.39
CA ILE A 120 -7.34 1.42 5.35
C ILE A 120 -7.34 2.50 6.44
N ASP A 121 -6.19 3.06 6.75
CA ASP A 121 -6.03 4.19 7.69
C ASP A 121 -6.43 5.55 7.08
N GLY A 122 -6.84 5.57 5.80
CA GLY A 122 -7.20 6.77 5.05
C GLY A 122 -6.04 7.46 4.37
N THR A 123 -4.82 6.97 4.51
CA THR A 123 -3.64 7.55 3.85
C THR A 123 -3.77 7.44 2.33
N LEU A 124 -3.79 8.57 1.64
CA LEU A 124 -3.82 8.63 0.19
C LEU A 124 -2.43 8.27 -0.38
N PHE A 125 -2.38 7.26 -1.23
CA PHE A 125 -1.12 6.85 -1.87
C PHE A 125 -1.08 7.11 -3.38
N ASP A 126 -2.26 7.19 -4.03
CA ASP A 126 -2.34 7.48 -5.46
C ASP A 126 -3.70 8.10 -5.82
N SER A 127 -3.68 9.17 -6.63
CA SER A 127 -4.89 9.88 -7.06
C SER A 127 -4.70 10.51 -8.43
N SER A 128 -5.51 10.07 -9.39
CA SER A 128 -5.62 10.71 -10.69
C SER A 128 -6.32 12.06 -10.60
N ILE A 129 -7.11 12.28 -9.56
CA ILE A 129 -7.79 13.56 -9.30
C ILE A 129 -6.76 14.61 -8.91
N GLN A 130 -5.80 14.28 -8.04
CA GLN A 130 -4.72 15.19 -7.66
C GLN A 130 -3.80 15.50 -8.83
N ARG A 131 -3.59 14.56 -9.74
CA ARG A 131 -2.81 14.79 -10.97
C ARG A 131 -3.56 15.65 -12.00
N GLY A 132 -4.87 15.84 -11.84
CA GLY A 132 -5.71 16.61 -12.76
C GLY A 132 -6.04 15.88 -14.07
N GLU A 133 -5.58 14.64 -14.26
CA GLU A 133 -5.76 13.88 -15.48
C GLU A 133 -6.38 12.51 -15.21
N PRO A 134 -7.45 12.12 -15.94
CA PRO A 134 -8.02 10.79 -15.85
C PRO A 134 -7.06 9.73 -16.39
N ALA A 135 -7.02 8.59 -15.76
CA ALA A 135 -6.26 7.45 -16.25
C ALA A 135 -7.07 6.61 -17.22
N VAL A 136 -6.38 6.01 -18.19
CA VAL A 136 -6.97 5.08 -19.17
C VAL A 136 -6.47 3.68 -18.85
N PHE A 137 -7.39 2.73 -18.69
CA PHE A 137 -7.08 1.34 -18.40
C PHE A 137 -7.81 0.41 -19.38
N GLY A 138 -7.16 -0.66 -19.83
CA GLY A 138 -7.86 -1.81 -20.38
C GLY A 138 -8.64 -2.53 -19.29
N VAL A 139 -9.88 -2.90 -19.52
CA VAL A 139 -10.71 -3.60 -18.51
C VAL A 139 -10.06 -4.89 -18.05
N ASN A 140 -9.31 -5.57 -18.91
CA ASN A 140 -8.57 -6.80 -18.62
C ASN A 140 -7.15 -6.56 -18.03
N GLN A 141 -6.69 -5.31 -18.00
CA GLN A 141 -5.35 -4.94 -17.53
C GLN A 141 -5.35 -4.36 -16.09
N VAL A 142 -6.52 -4.21 -15.52
CA VAL A 142 -6.65 -3.81 -14.12
C VAL A 142 -6.47 -5.01 -13.19
N ILE A 143 -6.20 -4.74 -11.93
CA ILE A 143 -5.95 -5.74 -10.89
C ILE A 143 -7.03 -6.83 -10.93
N PRO A 144 -6.66 -8.12 -10.81
CA PRO A 144 -7.63 -9.22 -10.78
C PRO A 144 -8.76 -8.95 -9.77
N GLY A 145 -10.00 -8.90 -10.25
CA GLY A 145 -11.17 -8.51 -9.48
C GLY A 145 -11.77 -7.16 -9.90
N MET A 146 -10.98 -6.17 -10.30
CA MET A 146 -11.52 -4.91 -10.84
C MET A 146 -12.18 -5.09 -12.22
N GLY A 147 -11.67 -6.01 -13.05
CA GLY A 147 -12.28 -6.34 -14.34
C GLY A 147 -13.72 -6.85 -14.20
N GLY A 148 -14.02 -7.62 -13.14
CA GLY A 148 -15.37 -8.09 -12.83
C GLY A 148 -16.30 -6.97 -12.40
N SER A 149 -15.84 -6.01 -11.64
CA SER A 149 -16.65 -4.86 -11.20
C SER A 149 -16.93 -3.88 -12.35
N PHE A 150 -15.95 -3.64 -13.26
CA PHE A 150 -16.19 -2.82 -14.46
C PHE A 150 -17.19 -3.47 -15.42
N ALA A 151 -17.18 -4.80 -15.54
CA ALA A 151 -18.14 -5.54 -16.36
C ALA A 151 -19.56 -5.57 -15.78
N ALA A 152 -19.70 -5.37 -14.48
CA ALA A 152 -21.00 -5.34 -13.81
C ALA A 152 -21.73 -4.01 -13.97
N ASP A 153 -21.06 -2.94 -14.40
CA ASP A 153 -21.60 -1.59 -14.34
C ASP A 153 -21.86 -0.93 -15.72
N ALA A 154 -22.89 -0.11 -15.76
CA ALA A 154 -23.36 0.60 -16.96
C ALA A 154 -22.91 2.07 -16.95
N GLY A 155 -21.79 2.34 -17.65
CA GLY A 155 -21.47 3.66 -18.21
C GLY A 155 -21.11 4.79 -17.27
N ARG A 156 -21.74 5.54 -16.57
CA ARG A 156 -21.36 6.62 -15.64
C ARG A 156 -21.56 6.15 -14.21
N PHE A 157 -20.50 5.76 -13.52
CA PHE A 157 -20.65 5.29 -12.15
C PHE A 157 -19.62 5.90 -11.20
N GLN A 158 -19.96 5.91 -9.95
CA GLN A 158 -19.03 6.12 -8.85
C GLN A 158 -19.05 4.86 -8.00
N MET A 159 -17.94 4.16 -7.92
CA MET A 159 -17.81 2.91 -7.22
C MET A 159 -16.64 2.97 -6.25
N GLU A 160 -16.83 2.39 -5.10
CA GLU A 160 -15.77 2.13 -4.15
C GLU A 160 -15.42 0.64 -4.17
N THR A 161 -14.15 0.34 -4.25
CA THR A 161 -13.66 -1.02 -4.31
C THR A 161 -12.61 -1.23 -3.24
N VAL A 162 -12.77 -2.28 -2.44
CA VAL A 162 -11.82 -2.69 -1.41
C VAL A 162 -11.26 -4.05 -1.78
N TYR A 163 -9.96 -4.18 -1.76
CA TYR A 163 -9.28 -5.46 -2.01
C TYR A 163 -8.01 -5.60 -1.17
N SER A 164 -7.64 -6.84 -0.89
CA SER A 164 -6.40 -7.17 -0.19
C SER A 164 -5.34 -7.62 -1.19
N VAL A 165 -4.17 -7.01 -1.15
CA VAL A 165 -2.97 -7.50 -1.83
C VAL A 165 -1.97 -7.88 -0.75
N ARG A 166 -1.58 -9.13 -0.69
CA ARG A 166 -0.71 -9.88 0.25
C ARG A 166 -0.29 -9.23 1.58
N THR A 167 -0.18 -7.88 1.66
CA THR A 167 0.24 -7.15 2.86
C THR A 167 -0.44 -5.79 3.04
N ARG A 168 -1.31 -5.37 2.11
CA ARG A 168 -1.96 -4.05 2.18
C ARG A 168 -3.38 -4.11 1.64
N LEU A 169 -4.31 -3.52 2.36
CA LEU A 169 -5.66 -3.27 1.87
C LEU A 169 -5.71 -1.95 1.14
N TRP A 170 -6.39 -1.95 0.01
CA TRP A 170 -6.51 -0.82 -0.87
C TRP A 170 -7.98 -0.47 -1.04
N ARG A 171 -8.29 0.78 -0.90
CA ARG A 171 -9.60 1.35 -1.18
C ARG A 171 -9.48 2.22 -2.41
N LYS A 172 -10.32 2.00 -3.40
CA LYS A 172 -10.29 2.77 -4.64
C LYS A 172 -11.67 3.31 -4.97
N ARG A 173 -11.74 4.62 -5.19
CA ARG A 173 -12.94 5.29 -5.66
C ARG A 173 -12.76 5.68 -7.12
N CYS A 174 -13.63 5.20 -8.00
CA CYS A 174 -13.61 5.53 -9.41
C CYS A 174 -14.82 6.40 -9.79
N ARG A 175 -14.56 7.44 -10.57
CA ARG A 175 -15.60 8.26 -11.20
C ARG A 175 -15.29 8.33 -12.69
N ARG A 176 -16.19 7.87 -13.53
CA ARG A 176 -16.08 8.03 -14.97
C ARG A 176 -16.62 9.40 -15.39
N ASN A 177 -15.79 10.21 -16.06
CA ASN A 177 -16.24 11.44 -16.70
C ASN A 177 -16.62 11.14 -18.15
N ASP A 178 -17.84 11.55 -18.55
CA ASP A 178 -18.22 11.62 -19.94
C ASP A 178 -17.56 12.84 -20.60
N SER A 179 -16.56 12.57 -21.41
CA SER A 179 -16.30 13.44 -22.54
C SER A 179 -15.80 12.57 -23.68
N SER A 180 -16.68 12.46 -24.68
CA SER A 180 -16.41 12.03 -26.05
C SER A 180 -15.90 10.58 -26.24
N SER A 181 -16.84 9.73 -26.65
CA SER A 181 -16.57 8.73 -27.66
C SER A 181 -15.96 9.39 -28.88
N GLN A 182 -14.66 9.46 -28.99
CA GLN A 182 -14.03 9.56 -30.29
C GLN A 182 -13.65 8.15 -30.72
N HIS A 183 -14.47 7.59 -31.60
CA HIS A 183 -14.07 6.52 -32.47
C HIS A 183 -12.95 7.06 -33.35
N THR A 184 -11.74 6.71 -33.09
CA THR A 184 -10.71 6.71 -34.11
C THR A 184 -10.67 5.32 -34.70
N HIS A 185 -11.27 5.20 -35.86
CA HIS A 185 -10.94 4.18 -36.82
C HIS A 185 -9.48 4.40 -37.28
N PHE A 186 -8.67 3.39 -37.08
CA PHE A 186 -7.62 3.02 -38.02
C PHE A 186 -7.65 1.51 -38.18
#